data_f32e4f977a9100594de571dfee0de2a7
#
_entry.id   f32e4f977a9100594de571dfee0de2a7
#
_cell.length_a   1.000
_cell.length_b   1.000
_cell.length_c   1.000
_cell.angle_alpha   90.00
_cell.angle_beta   90.00
_cell.angle_gamma   90.00
#
_symmetry.space_group_name_H-M   'P 1'
#
loop_
_entity.id
_entity.type
_entity.pdbx_description
1 polymer ?
#
loop_
_entity_poly.entity_id
_entity_poly.type
_entity_poly.pdbx_seq_one_letter_code
_entity_poly.pdbx_strand_id
1 'polypeptide(L)'
;VIEKFVSPTINLSPNPVLDDNGEVLLPGLDNHTMGTVFEELIRKFNEENNEEAGEHFTPRDAVRLMTDLMFKPIADKISDGTYLCYDGACGTGGMLTIADERLKELGEKNNKNFSIHLYGQESQPETYAIAKADMILKGDGSQADNISYGSTLSVDANPTMEFDFMISNPPYGKSWSGDAKKMGGRTKLTDSRFVVSFGDEEEFRMVPSQSDGQMLFLANNIAKMKHSTELGSRIVQVHNGSSLFTGNAGSGESNLRRYIIENDYLEAIVALPENMFYNTGIATYVWVLSNRKEDRRK
;
A
#
# COMPACT_ATOMS: atom_id res chain seq x y z
N VAL A 1 27.14 7.14 -18.13
CA VAL A 1 26.48 6.83 -16.83
C VAL A 1 27.53 6.35 -15.86
N ILE A 2 28.33 5.29 -16.16
CA ILE A 2 29.33 4.71 -15.23
C ILE A 2 30.33 5.77 -14.75
N GLU A 3 30.84 6.65 -15.63
CA GLU A 3 31.77 7.72 -15.26
C GLU A 3 31.24 8.67 -14.17
N LYS A 4 29.90 8.88 -14.11
CA LYS A 4 29.30 9.70 -13.07
C LYS A 4 29.28 8.98 -11.72
N PHE A 5 29.02 7.66 -11.70
CA PHE A 5 29.01 6.89 -10.46
C PHE A 5 30.39 6.69 -9.83
N VAL A 6 31.46 6.70 -10.62
CA VAL A 6 32.86 6.63 -10.14
C VAL A 6 33.48 8.01 -9.97
N SER A 7 32.70 9.08 -10.04
CA SER A 7 33.20 10.44 -9.82
C SER A 7 33.74 10.61 -8.40
N PRO A 8 34.90 11.25 -8.22
CA PRO A 8 35.47 11.50 -6.89
C PRO A 8 34.61 12.46 -6.04
N THR A 9 33.56 13.03 -6.61
CA THR A 9 32.60 13.90 -5.91
C THR A 9 31.36 13.16 -5.41
N ILE A 10 31.26 11.85 -5.65
CA ILE A 10 30.12 11.01 -5.25
C ILE A 10 30.64 9.86 -4.40
N ASN A 11 30.09 9.69 -3.21
CA ASN A 11 30.34 8.55 -2.35
C ASN A 11 29.05 7.71 -2.22
N LEU A 12 29.04 6.52 -2.78
CA LEU A 12 27.93 5.55 -2.65
C LEU A 12 28.26 4.45 -1.63
N SER A 13 29.39 4.57 -0.91
CA SER A 13 29.78 3.65 0.15
C SER A 13 29.08 4.01 1.47
N PRO A 14 28.78 3.04 2.34
CA PRO A 14 28.32 3.33 3.69
C PRO A 14 29.39 4.00 4.57
N ASN A 15 30.65 3.94 4.16
CA ASN A 15 31.74 4.57 4.88
C ASN A 15 32.05 5.96 4.33
N PRO A 16 32.31 6.96 5.19
CA PRO A 16 32.73 8.29 4.74
C PRO A 16 34.11 8.22 4.06
N VAL A 17 34.31 9.11 3.09
CA VAL A 17 35.64 9.38 2.54
C VAL A 17 36.27 10.49 3.37
N LEU A 18 37.48 10.22 3.88
CA LEU A 18 38.23 11.17 4.70
C LEU A 18 39.33 11.84 3.87
N ASP A 19 39.68 13.05 4.23
CA ASP A 19 40.85 13.74 3.71
C ASP A 19 42.14 13.27 4.41
N ASP A 20 43.29 13.82 4.00
CA ASP A 20 44.61 13.50 4.57
C ASP A 20 44.73 13.89 6.05
N ASN A 21 43.86 14.72 6.58
CA ASN A 21 43.82 15.14 7.99
C ASN A 21 42.84 14.30 8.83
N GLY A 22 42.08 13.39 8.19
CA GLY A 22 41.05 12.57 8.84
C GLY A 22 39.70 13.28 8.96
N GLU A 23 39.51 14.44 8.30
CA GLU A 23 38.20 15.09 8.24
C GLU A 23 37.32 14.49 7.14
N VAL A 24 36.01 14.52 7.36
CA VAL A 24 35.04 13.95 6.39
C VAL A 24 34.98 14.81 5.13
N LEU A 25 35.53 14.30 4.04
CA LEU A 25 35.45 14.92 2.71
C LEU A 25 34.11 14.65 2.05
N LEU A 26 33.63 13.41 2.09
CA LEU A 26 32.31 13.00 1.62
C LEU A 26 31.64 12.12 2.69
N PRO A 27 30.40 12.41 3.08
CA PRO A 27 29.68 11.55 4.04
C PRO A 27 29.46 10.17 3.46
N GLY A 28 29.35 9.17 4.33
CA GLY A 28 28.88 7.83 3.97
C GLY A 28 27.40 7.87 3.63
N LEU A 29 26.97 6.98 2.77
CA LEU A 29 25.60 6.82 2.37
C LEU A 29 25.01 5.58 3.10
N ASP A 30 24.14 5.80 4.08
CA ASP A 30 23.49 4.70 4.75
C ASP A 30 22.44 4.00 3.85
N ASN A 31 21.98 2.83 4.24
CA ASN A 31 21.04 2.04 3.45
C ASN A 31 19.72 2.77 3.18
N HIS A 32 19.25 3.58 4.13
CA HIS A 32 18.02 4.36 3.98
C HIS A 32 18.19 5.44 2.91
N THR A 33 19.29 6.20 2.97
CA THR A 33 19.62 7.24 1.98
C THR A 33 19.88 6.62 0.60
N MET A 34 20.55 5.45 0.53
CA MET A 34 20.72 4.70 -0.72
C MET A 34 19.37 4.30 -1.32
N GLY A 35 18.43 3.79 -0.53
CA GLY A 35 17.07 3.49 -0.97
C GLY A 35 16.36 4.72 -1.55
N THR A 36 16.50 5.88 -0.89
CA THR A 36 15.94 7.15 -1.38
C THR A 36 16.53 7.57 -2.74
N VAL A 37 17.85 7.44 -2.90
CA VAL A 37 18.52 7.73 -4.19
C VAL A 37 18.02 6.77 -5.27
N PHE A 38 17.86 5.51 -4.95
CA PHE A 38 17.38 4.49 -5.88
C PHE A 38 15.94 4.76 -6.32
N GLU A 39 15.04 5.08 -5.39
CA GLU A 39 13.65 5.49 -5.68
C GLU A 39 13.61 6.69 -6.65
N GLU A 40 14.44 7.71 -6.40
CA GLU A 40 14.48 8.90 -7.23
C GLU A 40 15.03 8.62 -8.64
N LEU A 41 16.00 7.72 -8.76
CA LEU A 41 16.52 7.28 -10.05
C LEU A 41 15.46 6.51 -10.87
N ILE A 42 14.74 5.59 -10.24
CA ILE A 42 13.64 4.87 -10.88
C ILE A 42 12.52 5.83 -11.29
N ARG A 43 12.15 6.77 -10.44
CA ARG A 43 11.17 7.80 -10.76
C ARG A 43 11.55 8.57 -12.02
N LYS A 44 12.79 9.08 -12.07
CA LYS A 44 13.30 9.82 -13.24
C LYS A 44 13.39 8.96 -14.50
N PHE A 45 13.83 7.73 -14.36
CA PHE A 45 13.88 6.78 -15.48
C PHE A 45 12.50 6.55 -16.10
N ASN A 46 11.48 6.36 -15.28
CA ASN A 46 10.12 6.18 -15.73
C ASN A 46 9.56 7.45 -16.40
N GLU A 47 9.85 8.65 -15.84
CA GLU A 47 9.46 9.94 -16.44
C GLU A 47 10.09 10.13 -17.83
N GLU A 48 11.39 9.83 -17.98
CA GLU A 48 12.12 9.99 -19.24
C GLU A 48 11.64 9.02 -20.34
N ASN A 49 11.17 7.85 -19.97
CA ASN A 49 10.71 6.83 -20.91
C ASN A 49 9.22 6.91 -21.26
N ASN A 50 8.48 7.93 -20.79
CA ASN A 50 7.02 8.04 -20.96
C ASN A 50 6.24 6.77 -20.55
N GLU A 51 6.84 5.89 -19.75
CA GLU A 51 6.11 4.82 -19.11
C GLU A 51 5.09 5.45 -18.17
N GLU A 52 3.97 4.81 -17.93
CA GLU A 52 2.91 5.32 -17.06
C GLU A 52 3.41 5.40 -15.59
N ALA A 53 4.45 6.20 -15.38
CA ALA A 53 5.21 6.32 -14.15
C ALA A 53 4.35 6.72 -12.94
N GLY A 54 3.23 7.39 -13.20
CA GLY A 54 2.27 7.75 -12.16
C GLY A 54 1.56 6.56 -11.52
N GLU A 55 1.56 5.40 -12.18
CA GLU A 55 0.89 4.20 -11.65
C GLU A 55 1.75 3.44 -10.62
N HIS A 56 3.05 3.66 -10.61
CA HIS A 56 3.99 2.90 -9.78
C HIS A 56 4.59 3.71 -8.63
N PHE A 57 4.33 5.01 -8.58
CA PHE A 57 4.93 5.88 -7.58
C PHE A 57 3.89 6.75 -6.86
N THR A 58 3.79 6.57 -5.56
CA THR A 58 2.94 7.40 -4.69
C THR A 58 3.79 8.51 -4.05
N PRO A 59 3.41 9.79 -4.18
CA PRO A 59 4.17 10.90 -3.60
C PRO A 59 4.36 10.73 -2.09
N ARG A 60 5.58 10.98 -1.59
CA ARG A 60 5.91 10.78 -0.17
C ARG A 60 5.00 11.53 0.79
N ASP A 61 4.57 12.74 0.44
CA ASP A 61 3.66 13.53 1.28
C ASP A 61 2.29 12.87 1.39
N ALA A 62 1.78 12.25 0.31
CA ALA A 62 0.56 11.45 0.35
C ALA A 62 0.74 10.22 1.24
N VAL A 63 1.87 9.50 1.11
CA VAL A 63 2.15 8.32 1.95
C VAL A 63 2.28 8.70 3.42
N ARG A 64 2.95 9.81 3.73
CA ARG A 64 3.05 10.33 5.11
C ARG A 64 1.68 10.68 5.69
N LEU A 65 0.82 11.34 4.92
CA LEU A 65 -0.55 11.59 5.33
C LEU A 65 -1.31 10.27 5.59
N MET A 66 -1.19 9.31 4.68
CA MET A 66 -1.85 8.00 4.82
C MET A 66 -1.37 7.26 6.06
N THR A 67 -0.08 7.23 6.33
CA THR A 67 0.48 6.59 7.54
C THR A 67 0.09 7.34 8.81
N ASP A 68 0.00 8.66 8.76
CA ASP A 68 -0.51 9.47 9.89
C ASP A 68 -2.00 9.18 10.17
N LEU A 69 -2.83 9.04 9.13
CA LEU A 69 -4.24 8.63 9.26
C LEU A 69 -4.37 7.19 9.77
N MET A 70 -3.40 6.34 9.48
CA MET A 70 -3.37 4.96 9.94
C MET A 70 -3.01 4.84 11.42
N PHE A 71 -1.96 5.51 11.88
CA PHE A 71 -1.35 5.25 13.19
C PHE A 71 -1.71 6.27 14.28
N LYS A 72 -1.76 7.57 13.95
CA LYS A 72 -1.98 8.61 15.00
C LYS A 72 -3.31 8.47 15.75
N PRO A 73 -4.44 8.13 15.10
CA PRO A 73 -5.72 7.99 15.80
C PRO A 73 -5.77 6.86 16.84
N ILE A 74 -4.83 5.91 16.76
CA ILE A 74 -4.77 4.71 17.61
C ILE A 74 -3.44 4.59 18.36
N ALA A 75 -2.62 5.64 18.38
CA ALA A 75 -1.28 5.62 18.96
C ALA A 75 -1.24 5.19 20.43
N ASP A 76 -2.27 5.54 21.19
CA ASP A 76 -2.47 5.16 22.59
C ASP A 76 -2.85 3.69 22.75
N LYS A 77 -3.51 3.09 21.75
CA LYS A 77 -3.99 1.70 21.75
C LYS A 77 -2.96 0.69 21.23
N ILE A 78 -1.99 1.16 20.44
CA ILE A 78 -0.90 0.29 19.98
C ILE A 78 -0.02 -0.04 21.18
N SER A 79 0.16 -1.33 21.50
CA SER A 79 1.00 -1.84 22.59
C SER A 79 2.27 -2.46 22.05
N ASP A 80 3.24 -2.75 22.92
CA ASP A 80 4.44 -3.50 22.55
C ASP A 80 4.06 -4.81 21.87
N GLY A 81 4.72 -5.10 20.76
CA GLY A 81 4.40 -6.30 19.98
C GLY A 81 4.77 -6.20 18.52
N THR A 82 4.39 -7.23 17.78
CA THR A 82 4.63 -7.37 16.35
C THR A 82 3.33 -7.22 15.59
N TYR A 83 3.34 -6.35 14.59
CA TYR A 83 2.22 -6.06 13.73
C TYR A 83 2.50 -6.48 12.28
N LEU A 84 1.45 -6.80 11.53
CA LEU A 84 1.54 -7.15 10.13
C LEU A 84 0.97 -6.00 9.28
N CYS A 85 1.74 -5.53 8.31
CA CYS A 85 1.32 -4.52 7.35
C CYS A 85 1.32 -5.08 5.93
N TYR A 86 0.26 -4.81 5.17
CA TYR A 86 0.06 -5.38 3.85
C TYR A 86 -0.24 -4.32 2.80
N ASP A 87 0.32 -4.52 1.61
CA ASP A 87 -0.03 -3.79 0.39
C ASP A 87 -0.20 -4.76 -0.79
N GLY A 88 -1.43 -4.92 -1.25
CA GLY A 88 -1.77 -5.82 -2.38
C GLY A 88 -1.45 -5.24 -3.76
N ALA A 89 -0.94 -4.02 -3.84
CA ALA A 89 -0.47 -3.36 -5.07
C ALA A 89 0.79 -2.57 -4.73
N CYS A 90 1.80 -3.26 -4.18
CA CYS A 90 2.88 -2.61 -3.43
C CYS A 90 3.85 -1.79 -4.31
N GLY A 91 3.77 -1.93 -5.63
CA GLY A 91 4.68 -1.21 -6.50
C GLY A 91 6.14 -1.51 -6.14
N THR A 92 6.92 -0.48 -5.93
CA THR A 92 8.32 -0.56 -5.48
C THR A 92 8.49 -0.81 -3.97
N GLY A 93 7.40 -0.93 -3.21
CA GLY A 93 7.43 -1.16 -1.75
C GLY A 93 7.56 0.10 -0.90
N GLY A 94 7.63 1.29 -1.51
CA GLY A 94 7.88 2.54 -0.79
C GLY A 94 6.83 2.88 0.28
N MET A 95 5.55 2.55 0.07
CA MET A 95 4.50 2.78 1.06
C MET A 95 4.70 1.90 2.30
N LEU A 96 5.07 0.64 2.11
CA LEU A 96 5.37 -0.29 3.20
C LEU A 96 6.56 0.19 4.03
N THR A 97 7.63 0.63 3.37
CA THR A 97 8.84 1.14 4.05
C THR A 97 8.53 2.37 4.89
N ILE A 98 7.76 3.33 4.34
CA ILE A 98 7.37 4.54 5.09
C ILE A 98 6.43 4.17 6.26
N ALA A 99 5.57 3.16 6.11
CA ALA A 99 4.73 2.69 7.21
C ALA A 99 5.58 2.11 8.36
N ASP A 100 6.63 1.35 8.06
CA ASP A 100 7.59 0.84 9.06
C ASP A 100 8.30 1.99 9.79
N GLU A 101 8.85 2.96 9.04
CA GLU A 101 9.51 4.14 9.59
C GLU A 101 8.59 4.93 10.55
N ARG A 102 7.34 5.18 10.11
CA ARG A 102 6.37 5.95 10.90
C ARG A 102 5.95 5.23 12.17
N LEU A 103 5.77 3.91 12.12
CA LEU A 103 5.44 3.12 13.31
C LEU A 103 6.60 3.12 14.31
N LYS A 104 7.85 2.97 13.84
CA LYS A 104 9.06 3.06 14.69
C LYS A 104 9.17 4.43 15.36
N GLU A 105 9.02 5.53 14.60
CA GLU A 105 9.00 6.89 15.17
C GLU A 105 7.93 7.06 16.26
N LEU A 106 6.76 6.46 16.04
CA LEU A 106 5.67 6.50 17.02
C LEU A 106 6.04 5.71 18.28
N GLY A 107 6.70 4.56 18.14
CA GLY A 107 7.20 3.74 19.24
C GLY A 107 8.18 4.51 20.11
N GLU A 108 9.19 5.13 19.49
CA GLU A 108 10.19 5.94 20.17
C GLU A 108 9.56 7.09 20.96
N LYS A 109 8.61 7.83 20.35
CA LYS A 109 7.90 8.94 21.01
C LYS A 109 7.08 8.52 22.23
N ASN A 110 6.56 7.29 22.22
CA ASN A 110 5.68 6.79 23.27
C ASN A 110 6.39 5.82 24.22
N ASN A 111 7.71 5.62 24.10
CA ASN A 111 8.50 4.63 24.85
C ASN A 111 7.90 3.22 24.75
N LYS A 112 7.47 2.84 23.55
CA LYS A 112 6.91 1.52 23.21
C LYS A 112 7.80 0.81 22.19
N ASN A 113 7.88 -0.51 22.29
CA ASN A 113 8.68 -1.33 21.37
C ASN A 113 7.77 -2.03 20.37
N PHE A 114 7.67 -1.46 19.17
CA PHE A 114 6.92 -2.04 18.07
C PHE A 114 7.85 -2.68 17.07
N SER A 115 7.44 -3.82 16.52
CA SER A 115 7.98 -4.36 15.28
C SER A 115 6.86 -4.53 14.25
N ILE A 116 7.20 -4.43 12.99
CA ILE A 116 6.24 -4.60 11.90
C ILE A 116 6.85 -5.56 10.86
N HIS A 117 6.06 -6.54 10.45
CA HIS A 117 6.39 -7.36 9.29
C HIS A 117 5.60 -6.87 8.08
N LEU A 118 6.34 -6.56 7.03
CA LEU A 118 5.81 -6.03 5.79
C LEU A 118 5.49 -7.16 4.83
N TYR A 119 4.33 -7.11 4.22
CA TYR A 119 3.86 -8.03 3.19
C TYR A 119 3.41 -7.25 1.97
N GLY A 120 3.84 -7.67 0.81
CA GLY A 120 3.45 -7.01 -0.43
C GLY A 120 3.14 -7.98 -1.55
N GLN A 121 2.36 -7.52 -2.52
CA GLN A 121 2.15 -8.26 -3.75
C GLN A 121 2.18 -7.31 -4.94
N GLU A 122 2.94 -7.68 -6.00
CA GLU A 122 3.10 -6.88 -7.21
C GLU A 122 3.00 -7.75 -8.47
N SER A 123 2.25 -7.28 -9.44
CA SER A 123 1.97 -8.02 -10.68
C SER A 123 2.99 -7.76 -11.79
N GLN A 124 3.71 -6.64 -11.75
CA GLN A 124 4.71 -6.28 -12.74
C GLN A 124 6.08 -6.83 -12.32
N PRO A 125 6.75 -7.65 -13.16
CA PRO A 125 7.98 -8.33 -12.77
C PRO A 125 9.13 -7.39 -12.46
N GLU A 126 9.26 -6.29 -13.21
CA GLU A 126 10.29 -5.28 -13.00
C GLU A 126 10.09 -4.55 -11.67
N THR A 127 8.87 -4.10 -11.41
CA THR A 127 8.49 -3.38 -10.18
C THR A 127 8.61 -4.30 -8.97
N TYR A 128 8.22 -5.58 -9.09
CA TYR A 128 8.42 -6.59 -8.06
C TYR A 128 9.91 -6.78 -7.72
N ALA A 129 10.78 -6.86 -8.74
CA ALA A 129 12.22 -7.01 -8.52
C ALA A 129 12.81 -5.80 -7.78
N ILE A 130 12.33 -4.59 -8.10
CA ILE A 130 12.70 -3.35 -7.40
C ILE A 130 12.25 -3.40 -5.95
N ALA A 131 10.99 -3.79 -5.68
CA ALA A 131 10.47 -3.90 -4.32
C ALA A 131 11.30 -4.86 -3.46
N LYS A 132 11.68 -6.02 -3.99
CA LYS A 132 12.56 -6.97 -3.30
C LYS A 132 13.94 -6.39 -3.03
N ALA A 133 14.53 -5.71 -4.01
CA ALA A 133 15.83 -5.08 -3.85
C ALA A 133 15.80 -3.98 -2.77
N ASP A 134 14.77 -3.15 -2.75
CA ASP A 134 14.60 -2.09 -1.75
C ASP A 134 14.45 -2.67 -0.33
N MET A 135 13.66 -3.74 -0.16
CA MET A 135 13.53 -4.42 1.13
C MET A 135 14.86 -5.02 1.63
N ILE A 136 15.69 -5.55 0.72
CA ILE A 136 17.02 -6.05 1.06
C ILE A 136 17.94 -4.91 1.48
N LEU A 137 17.90 -3.78 0.77
CA LEU A 137 18.80 -2.64 1.03
C LEU A 137 18.43 -1.89 2.31
N LYS A 138 17.15 -1.76 2.64
CA LYS A 138 16.66 -1.00 3.81
C LYS A 138 16.54 -1.84 5.09
N GLY A 139 16.45 -3.15 4.97
CA GLY A 139 16.22 -4.07 6.08
C GLY A 139 17.35 -5.11 6.27
N ASP A 140 17.02 -6.15 7.02
CA ASP A 140 17.87 -7.33 7.21
C ASP A 140 17.74 -8.38 6.08
N GLY A 141 16.93 -8.06 5.05
CA GLY A 141 16.61 -8.94 3.93
C GLY A 141 15.50 -9.95 4.21
N SER A 142 15.15 -10.21 5.47
CA SER A 142 14.12 -11.20 5.83
C SER A 142 12.73 -10.82 5.32
N GLN A 143 12.45 -9.53 5.25
CA GLN A 143 11.15 -9.00 4.77
C GLN A 143 10.98 -9.11 3.25
N ALA A 144 12.07 -9.22 2.50
CA ALA A 144 12.01 -9.39 1.05
C ALA A 144 11.27 -10.68 0.64
N ASP A 145 11.29 -11.73 1.47
CA ASP A 145 10.57 -12.98 1.19
C ASP A 145 9.05 -12.84 1.30
N ASN A 146 8.58 -11.83 2.01
CA ASN A 146 7.16 -11.52 2.14
C ASN A 146 6.60 -10.72 0.94
N ILE A 147 7.44 -10.31 0.00
CA ILE A 147 7.02 -9.68 -1.24
C ILE A 147 6.78 -10.76 -2.30
N SER A 148 5.56 -10.88 -2.75
CA SER A 148 5.11 -11.92 -3.69
C SER A 148 4.88 -11.37 -5.09
N TYR A 149 5.20 -12.19 -6.11
CA TYR A 149 4.92 -11.87 -7.50
C TYR A 149 3.56 -12.41 -7.93
N GLY A 150 2.78 -11.60 -8.61
CA GLY A 150 1.51 -11.99 -9.23
C GLY A 150 0.36 -11.04 -8.94
N SER A 151 -0.74 -11.22 -9.65
CA SER A 151 -1.93 -10.38 -9.44
C SER A 151 -2.66 -10.76 -8.16
N THR A 152 -2.80 -9.82 -7.26
CA THR A 152 -3.59 -9.93 -6.02
C THR A 152 -5.04 -10.36 -6.28
N LEU A 153 -5.61 -9.95 -7.39
CA LEU A 153 -7.00 -10.25 -7.70
C LEU A 153 -7.21 -11.72 -8.07
N SER A 154 -6.36 -12.27 -8.95
CA SER A 154 -6.53 -13.63 -9.48
C SER A 154 -5.65 -14.68 -8.81
N VAL A 155 -4.59 -14.28 -8.12
CA VAL A 155 -3.64 -15.18 -7.42
C VAL A 155 -3.27 -14.57 -6.08
N ASP A 156 -4.11 -14.75 -5.07
CA ASP A 156 -3.82 -14.26 -3.72
C ASP A 156 -2.65 -15.04 -3.10
N ALA A 157 -1.54 -14.37 -2.88
CA ALA A 157 -0.36 -14.97 -2.27
C ALA A 157 -0.49 -15.18 -0.75
N ASN A 158 -1.47 -14.52 -0.11
CA ASN A 158 -1.69 -14.54 1.34
C ASN A 158 -3.15 -14.92 1.69
N PRO A 159 -3.68 -16.06 1.21
CA PRO A 159 -5.12 -16.35 1.24
C PRO A 159 -5.67 -16.59 2.65
N THR A 160 -4.82 -16.95 3.61
CA THR A 160 -5.21 -17.26 5.00
C THR A 160 -4.69 -16.26 6.01
N MET A 161 -4.00 -15.20 5.55
CA MET A 161 -3.42 -14.21 6.43
C MET A 161 -4.39 -13.06 6.70
N GLU A 162 -4.37 -12.61 7.94
CA GLU A 162 -5.03 -11.39 8.39
C GLU A 162 -3.97 -10.37 8.81
N PHE A 163 -4.22 -9.09 8.56
CA PHE A 163 -3.28 -8.01 8.78
C PHE A 163 -3.83 -6.96 9.73
N ASP A 164 -2.95 -6.36 10.53
CA ASP A 164 -3.29 -5.25 11.44
C ASP A 164 -3.47 -3.94 10.66
N PHE A 165 -2.58 -3.73 9.70
CA PHE A 165 -2.55 -2.52 8.89
C PHE A 165 -2.50 -2.87 7.41
N MET A 166 -3.27 -2.14 6.61
CA MET A 166 -3.24 -2.26 5.16
C MET A 166 -3.19 -0.87 4.54
N ILE A 167 -2.16 -0.63 3.74
CA ILE A 167 -1.93 0.65 3.05
C ILE A 167 -1.76 0.36 1.58
N SER A 168 -2.49 1.03 0.70
CA SER A 168 -2.40 0.72 -0.72
C SER A 168 -2.79 1.89 -1.61
N ASN A 169 -2.13 1.99 -2.76
CA ASN A 169 -2.53 2.81 -3.88
C ASN A 169 -2.70 1.90 -5.11
N PRO A 170 -3.83 1.17 -5.21
CA PRO A 170 -4.06 0.25 -6.31
C PRO A 170 -4.29 0.99 -7.62
N PRO A 171 -4.08 0.34 -8.78
CA PRO A 171 -4.41 0.92 -10.06
C PRO A 171 -5.91 1.22 -10.15
N TYR A 172 -6.29 2.44 -10.50
CA TYR A 172 -7.66 2.86 -10.73
C TYR A 172 -7.88 3.23 -12.21
N GLY A 173 -9.11 2.98 -12.71
CA GLY A 173 -9.42 3.15 -14.12
C GLY A 173 -8.80 2.06 -15.02
N LYS A 174 -8.24 1.01 -14.45
CA LYS A 174 -7.64 -0.12 -15.20
C LYS A 174 -8.58 -1.32 -15.22
N SER A 175 -8.71 -1.90 -16.42
CA SER A 175 -9.50 -3.11 -16.61
C SER A 175 -8.86 -4.32 -15.94
N TRP A 176 -9.66 -5.05 -15.17
CA TRP A 176 -9.28 -6.33 -14.56
C TRP A 176 -9.82 -7.55 -15.33
N SER A 177 -10.19 -7.37 -16.61
CA SER A 177 -10.75 -8.43 -17.44
C SER A 177 -9.86 -9.67 -17.59
N GLY A 178 -8.53 -9.48 -17.56
CA GLY A 178 -7.55 -10.57 -17.55
C GLY A 178 -7.66 -11.43 -16.29
N ASP A 179 -7.75 -10.81 -15.13
CA ASP A 179 -7.94 -11.51 -13.85
C ASP A 179 -9.31 -12.17 -13.79
N ALA A 180 -10.36 -11.48 -14.22
CA ALA A 180 -11.69 -12.07 -14.29
C ALA A 180 -11.72 -13.37 -15.11
N LYS A 181 -11.00 -13.46 -16.24
CA LYS A 181 -10.90 -14.69 -17.03
C LYS A 181 -10.21 -15.80 -16.24
N LYS A 182 -9.12 -15.51 -15.54
CA LYS A 182 -8.40 -16.50 -14.71
C LYS A 182 -9.28 -17.02 -13.57
N MET A 183 -10.20 -16.20 -13.07
CA MET A 183 -11.14 -16.52 -11.98
C MET A 183 -12.46 -17.15 -12.48
N GLY A 184 -12.53 -17.60 -13.73
CA GLY A 184 -13.73 -18.25 -14.28
C GLY A 184 -14.79 -17.31 -14.87
N GLY A 185 -14.49 -16.02 -14.95
CA GLY A 185 -15.37 -14.98 -15.49
C GLY A 185 -16.13 -14.20 -14.41
N ARG A 186 -16.35 -12.91 -14.63
CA ARG A 186 -16.97 -11.98 -13.67
C ARG A 186 -18.29 -12.50 -13.08
N THR A 187 -19.16 -13.08 -13.91
CA THR A 187 -20.49 -13.54 -13.48
C THR A 187 -20.45 -14.85 -12.70
N LYS A 188 -19.42 -15.67 -12.89
CA LYS A 188 -19.24 -16.97 -12.23
C LYS A 188 -18.22 -16.93 -11.10
N LEU A 189 -17.68 -15.77 -10.78
CA LEU A 189 -16.72 -15.59 -9.72
C LEU A 189 -17.35 -15.93 -8.37
N THR A 190 -16.69 -16.81 -7.59
CA THR A 190 -17.14 -17.30 -6.28
C THR A 190 -16.10 -17.06 -5.18
N ASP A 191 -15.05 -16.28 -5.45
CA ASP A 191 -14.01 -15.96 -4.48
C ASP A 191 -14.62 -15.26 -3.26
N SER A 192 -14.37 -15.81 -2.07
CA SER A 192 -14.94 -15.36 -0.80
C SER A 192 -14.51 -13.95 -0.39
N ARG A 193 -13.50 -13.37 -1.03
CA ARG A 193 -13.13 -11.96 -0.84
C ARG A 193 -14.13 -11.00 -1.49
N PHE A 194 -14.84 -11.45 -2.52
CA PHE A 194 -15.69 -10.64 -3.39
C PHE A 194 -17.14 -11.08 -3.43
N VAL A 195 -17.44 -12.30 -2.98
CA VAL A 195 -18.79 -12.85 -2.88
C VAL A 195 -18.94 -13.42 -1.47
N VAL A 196 -19.75 -12.79 -0.66
CA VAL A 196 -19.91 -13.09 0.76
C VAL A 196 -21.38 -13.38 1.09
N SER A 197 -21.66 -13.94 2.25
CA SER A 197 -22.99 -13.93 2.83
C SER A 197 -23.18 -12.63 3.61
N PHE A 198 -24.25 -11.87 3.36
CA PHE A 198 -24.48 -10.60 4.02
C PHE A 198 -25.98 -10.27 4.16
N GLY A 199 -26.42 -10.01 5.39
CA GLY A 199 -27.85 -9.90 5.70
C GLY A 199 -28.59 -11.18 5.34
N ASP A 200 -29.66 -11.05 4.57
CA ASP A 200 -30.47 -12.18 4.07
C ASP A 200 -29.97 -12.73 2.72
N GLU A 201 -28.86 -12.18 2.19
CA GLU A 201 -28.31 -12.56 0.90
C GLU A 201 -27.16 -13.56 1.07
N GLU A 202 -27.36 -14.83 0.65
CA GLU A 202 -26.33 -15.87 0.70
C GLU A 202 -25.17 -15.60 -0.27
N GLU A 203 -25.44 -14.96 -1.40
CA GLU A 203 -24.46 -14.55 -2.41
C GLU A 203 -24.50 -13.03 -2.62
N PHE A 204 -24.00 -12.28 -1.65
CA PHE A 204 -23.83 -10.85 -1.79
C PHE A 204 -22.57 -10.54 -2.59
N ARG A 205 -22.75 -10.01 -3.79
CA ARG A 205 -21.68 -9.85 -4.78
C ARG A 205 -21.14 -8.42 -4.79
N MET A 206 -19.87 -8.25 -4.38
CA MET A 206 -19.11 -6.99 -4.42
C MET A 206 -18.18 -6.94 -5.64
N VAL A 207 -18.63 -7.50 -6.77
CA VAL A 207 -17.82 -7.65 -8.00
C VAL A 207 -18.13 -6.49 -8.96
N PRO A 208 -17.22 -5.51 -9.10
CA PRO A 208 -17.45 -4.29 -9.90
C PRO A 208 -17.46 -4.59 -11.40
N SER A 209 -17.70 -3.55 -12.19
CA SER A 209 -17.54 -3.61 -13.65
C SER A 209 -16.09 -3.96 -14.02
N GLN A 210 -15.88 -4.61 -15.19
CA GLN A 210 -14.52 -5.00 -15.60
C GLN A 210 -13.63 -3.84 -16.03
N SER A 211 -14.19 -2.66 -16.19
CA SER A 211 -13.44 -1.47 -16.63
C SER A 211 -12.56 -0.87 -15.56
N ASP A 212 -12.87 -1.12 -14.26
CA ASP A 212 -12.12 -0.57 -13.14
C ASP A 212 -12.08 -1.55 -11.97
N GLY A 213 -10.89 -2.01 -11.62
CA GLY A 213 -10.64 -3.01 -10.57
C GLY A 213 -10.36 -2.43 -9.18
N GLN A 214 -10.28 -1.12 -9.02
CA GLN A 214 -9.83 -0.51 -7.75
C GLN A 214 -10.63 -0.95 -6.52
N MET A 215 -11.94 -1.16 -6.68
CA MET A 215 -12.82 -1.59 -5.58
C MET A 215 -12.57 -3.05 -5.15
N LEU A 216 -12.03 -3.91 -6.03
CA LEU A 216 -11.64 -5.27 -5.65
C LEU A 216 -10.43 -5.29 -4.71
N PHE A 217 -9.50 -4.36 -4.85
CA PHE A 217 -8.39 -4.22 -3.90
C PHE A 217 -8.89 -3.83 -2.51
N LEU A 218 -9.90 -2.95 -2.44
CA LEU A 218 -10.52 -2.61 -1.16
C LEU A 218 -11.27 -3.81 -0.55
N ALA A 219 -12.02 -4.55 -1.34
CA ALA A 219 -12.69 -5.78 -0.89
C ALA A 219 -11.67 -6.84 -0.42
N ASN A 220 -10.56 -7.01 -1.15
CA ASN A 220 -9.45 -7.87 -0.74
C ASN A 220 -8.90 -7.48 0.64
N ASN A 221 -8.67 -6.19 0.86
CA ASN A 221 -8.15 -5.70 2.14
C ASN A 221 -9.18 -5.89 3.27
N ILE A 222 -10.46 -5.66 3.01
CA ILE A 222 -11.52 -5.91 3.99
C ILE A 222 -11.57 -7.40 4.38
N ALA A 223 -11.46 -8.31 3.41
CA ALA A 223 -11.45 -9.75 3.66
C ALA A 223 -10.25 -10.24 4.50
N LYS A 224 -9.20 -9.40 4.61
CA LYS A 224 -7.98 -9.68 5.38
C LYS A 224 -7.92 -8.94 6.72
N MET A 225 -9.02 -8.35 7.17
CA MET A 225 -9.07 -7.70 8.47
C MET A 225 -9.05 -8.73 9.61
N LYS A 226 -8.26 -8.46 10.66
CA LYS A 226 -8.31 -9.19 11.93
C LYS A 226 -9.57 -8.84 12.71
N HIS A 227 -10.35 -9.85 13.08
CA HIS A 227 -11.55 -9.68 13.90
C HIS A 227 -11.36 -10.14 15.34
N SER A 228 -10.31 -10.91 15.62
CA SER A 228 -10.05 -11.56 16.91
C SER A 228 -9.24 -10.70 17.90
N THR A 229 -8.64 -9.58 17.43
CA THR A 229 -7.79 -8.72 18.26
C THR A 229 -8.57 -7.48 18.76
N GLU A 230 -8.16 -6.93 19.89
CA GLU A 230 -8.73 -5.70 20.46
C GLU A 230 -8.49 -4.50 19.52
N LEU A 231 -7.30 -4.42 18.92
CA LEU A 231 -6.95 -3.37 17.97
C LEU A 231 -7.73 -3.52 16.65
N GLY A 232 -8.07 -4.76 16.24
CA GLY A 232 -8.64 -5.05 14.93
C GLY A 232 -7.69 -4.69 13.81
N SER A 233 -8.24 -4.11 12.74
CA SER A 233 -7.48 -3.68 11.57
C SER A 233 -7.82 -2.27 11.13
N ARG A 234 -6.86 -1.63 10.46
CA ARG A 234 -7.05 -0.35 9.79
C ARG A 234 -6.58 -0.46 8.34
N ILE A 235 -7.41 0.05 7.44
CA ILE A 235 -7.12 0.15 6.00
C ILE A 235 -7.04 1.63 5.65
N VAL A 236 -6.00 2.01 4.90
CA VAL A 236 -5.86 3.33 4.30
C VAL A 236 -5.52 3.15 2.83
N GLN A 237 -6.47 3.45 1.96
CA GLN A 237 -6.35 3.16 0.52
C GLN A 237 -6.74 4.35 -0.33
N VAL A 238 -5.95 4.62 -1.38
CA VAL A 238 -6.24 5.66 -2.36
C VAL A 238 -7.23 5.14 -3.40
N HIS A 239 -8.16 5.99 -3.78
CA HIS A 239 -9.12 5.78 -4.86
C HIS A 239 -9.30 7.03 -5.71
N ASN A 240 -9.68 6.86 -6.96
CA ASN A 240 -10.22 7.97 -7.73
C ASN A 240 -11.68 8.26 -7.34
N GLY A 241 -12.22 9.39 -7.83
CA GLY A 241 -13.58 9.83 -7.50
C GLY A 241 -14.69 8.85 -7.91
N SER A 242 -14.46 7.98 -8.91
CA SER A 242 -15.46 7.00 -9.35
C SER A 242 -15.87 6.03 -8.25
N SER A 243 -14.97 5.73 -7.30
CA SER A 243 -15.25 4.88 -6.15
C SER A 243 -16.42 5.36 -5.29
N LEU A 244 -16.69 6.67 -5.29
CA LEU A 244 -17.73 7.29 -4.47
C LEU A 244 -19.14 7.15 -5.05
N PHE A 245 -19.29 7.10 -6.36
CA PHE A 245 -20.61 7.21 -7.01
C PHE A 245 -20.87 6.21 -8.14
N THR A 246 -19.83 5.55 -8.71
CA THR A 246 -20.03 4.61 -9.82
C THR A 246 -20.82 3.38 -9.37
N GLY A 247 -21.66 2.88 -10.28
CA GLY A 247 -22.48 1.70 -10.07
C GLY A 247 -23.89 2.03 -9.57
N ASN A 248 -24.90 1.44 -10.23
CA ASN A 248 -26.28 1.52 -9.81
C ASN A 248 -26.52 0.68 -8.55
N ALA A 249 -27.63 0.90 -7.87
CA ALA A 249 -28.05 0.07 -6.73
C ALA A 249 -28.04 -1.42 -7.11
N GLY A 250 -27.41 -2.25 -6.28
CA GLY A 250 -27.22 -3.67 -6.52
C GLY A 250 -26.06 -4.04 -7.46
N SER A 251 -25.31 -3.06 -8.02
CA SER A 251 -24.05 -3.36 -8.70
C SER A 251 -22.93 -3.62 -7.69
N GLY A 252 -21.84 -4.26 -8.14
CA GLY A 252 -20.73 -4.63 -7.27
C GLY A 252 -20.11 -3.45 -6.53
N GLU A 253 -19.95 -2.30 -7.20
CA GLU A 253 -19.42 -1.07 -6.59
C GLU A 253 -20.37 -0.54 -5.50
N SER A 254 -21.67 -0.50 -5.78
CA SER A 254 -22.69 -0.09 -4.83
C SER A 254 -22.80 -1.06 -3.66
N ASN A 255 -22.73 -2.35 -3.94
CA ASN A 255 -22.76 -3.40 -2.91
C ASN A 255 -21.56 -3.31 -1.97
N LEU A 256 -20.35 -3.07 -2.50
CA LEU A 256 -19.18 -2.90 -1.63
C LEU A 256 -19.33 -1.67 -0.73
N ARG A 257 -19.82 -0.54 -1.25
CA ARG A 257 -20.11 0.64 -0.40
C ARG A 257 -21.16 0.33 0.66
N ARG A 258 -22.24 -0.38 0.29
CA ARG A 258 -23.26 -0.85 1.25
C ARG A 258 -22.64 -1.73 2.33
N TYR A 259 -21.82 -2.71 1.95
CA TYR A 259 -21.12 -3.60 2.87
C TYR A 259 -20.25 -2.84 3.87
N ILE A 260 -19.46 -1.86 3.38
CA ILE A 260 -18.60 -1.02 4.21
C ILE A 260 -19.41 -0.18 5.21
N ILE A 261 -20.52 0.41 4.77
CA ILE A 261 -21.35 1.31 5.59
C ILE A 261 -22.17 0.52 6.62
N GLU A 262 -22.80 -0.57 6.20
CA GLU A 262 -23.67 -1.37 7.11
C GLU A 262 -22.86 -2.17 8.14
N ASN A 263 -21.59 -2.54 7.85
CA ASN A 263 -20.65 -3.07 8.83
C ASN A 263 -19.96 -2.00 9.67
N ASP A 264 -20.26 -0.74 9.44
CA ASP A 264 -19.66 0.39 10.15
C ASP A 264 -18.13 0.46 10.04
N TYR A 265 -17.56 0.08 8.89
CA TYR A 265 -16.12 0.10 8.69
C TYR A 265 -15.58 1.47 8.30
N LEU A 266 -16.37 2.30 7.61
CA LEU A 266 -15.91 3.60 7.13
C LEU A 266 -15.66 4.58 8.28
N GLU A 267 -14.41 5.03 8.44
CA GLU A 267 -14.04 6.04 9.42
C GLU A 267 -13.96 7.44 8.80
N ALA A 268 -13.33 7.56 7.63
CA ALA A 268 -13.18 8.84 6.92
C ALA A 268 -12.93 8.64 5.42
N ILE A 269 -13.26 9.68 4.66
CA ILE A 269 -12.81 9.86 3.29
C ILE A 269 -12.16 11.25 3.22
N VAL A 270 -10.88 11.28 2.83
CA VAL A 270 -10.09 12.52 2.74
C VAL A 270 -9.83 12.82 1.27
N ALA A 271 -10.35 13.95 0.79
CA ALA A 271 -10.06 14.44 -0.56
C ALA A 271 -8.63 14.97 -0.61
N LEU A 272 -7.87 14.54 -1.61
CA LEU A 272 -6.52 15.05 -1.85
C LEU A 272 -6.57 16.18 -2.88
N PRO A 273 -5.60 17.12 -2.86
CA PRO A 273 -5.48 18.15 -3.89
C PRO A 273 -5.37 17.54 -5.29
N GLU A 274 -5.98 18.21 -6.27
CA GLU A 274 -5.77 17.86 -7.68
C GLU A 274 -4.29 17.95 -8.05
N ASN A 275 -3.87 17.12 -9.00
CA ASN A 275 -2.47 17.03 -9.46
C ASN A 275 -1.46 16.61 -8.36
N MET A 276 -1.91 16.02 -7.26
CA MET A 276 -1.02 15.51 -6.22
C MET A 276 -0.26 14.26 -6.69
N PHE A 277 -0.90 13.43 -7.51
CA PHE A 277 -0.27 12.25 -8.11
C PHE A 277 0.34 12.60 -9.47
N TYR A 278 1.48 11.97 -9.76
CA TYR A 278 2.20 12.23 -11.01
C TYR A 278 1.35 11.85 -12.23
N ASN A 279 1.43 12.66 -13.27
CA ASN A 279 0.78 12.46 -14.57
C ASN A 279 -0.73 12.29 -14.56
N THR A 280 -1.42 12.71 -13.51
CA THR A 280 -2.89 12.66 -13.47
C THR A 280 -3.47 13.94 -12.86
N GLY A 281 -4.46 14.53 -13.55
CA GLY A 281 -5.32 15.59 -13.01
C GLY A 281 -6.58 15.05 -12.32
N ILE A 282 -6.64 13.74 -12.06
CA ILE A 282 -7.81 13.07 -11.48
C ILE A 282 -7.87 13.36 -9.98
N ALA A 283 -9.04 13.80 -9.50
CA ALA A 283 -9.28 13.93 -8.07
C ALA A 283 -9.20 12.56 -7.39
N THR A 284 -8.38 12.48 -6.33
CA THR A 284 -8.15 11.27 -5.56
C THR A 284 -8.61 11.42 -4.12
N TYR A 285 -8.94 10.31 -3.50
CA TYR A 285 -9.52 10.25 -2.16
C TYR A 285 -8.85 9.13 -1.37
N VAL A 286 -8.47 9.42 -0.15
CA VAL A 286 -8.00 8.42 0.80
C VAL A 286 -9.19 7.89 1.59
N TRP A 287 -9.46 6.60 1.46
CA TRP A 287 -10.46 5.90 2.26
C TRP A 287 -9.79 5.34 3.51
N VAL A 288 -10.35 5.63 4.66
CA VAL A 288 -9.89 5.13 5.96
C VAL A 288 -10.98 4.24 6.53
N LEU A 289 -10.67 2.95 6.71
CA LEU A 289 -11.57 1.97 7.27
C LEU A 289 -10.98 1.39 8.55
N SER A 290 -11.84 1.03 9.50
CA SER A 290 -11.49 0.30 10.70
C SER A 290 -12.65 -0.57 11.16
N ASN A 291 -12.37 -1.79 11.62
CA ASN A 291 -13.37 -2.63 12.27
C ASN A 291 -13.38 -2.48 13.82
N ARG A 292 -12.66 -1.48 14.35
CA ARG A 292 -12.61 -1.12 15.78
C ARG A 292 -12.64 0.41 15.95
N LYS A 293 -13.72 1.03 15.46
CA LYS A 293 -13.94 2.47 15.68
C LYS A 293 -14.29 2.76 17.13
N GLU A 294 -13.92 3.96 17.58
CA GLU A 294 -14.38 4.48 18.87
C GLU A 294 -15.89 4.75 18.83
N ASP A 295 -16.57 4.60 19.99
CA ASP A 295 -18.03 4.76 20.08
C ASP A 295 -18.51 6.14 19.62
N ARG A 296 -17.72 7.18 19.82
CA ARG A 296 -18.01 8.54 19.33
C ARG A 296 -17.98 8.70 17.81
N ARG A 297 -17.49 7.68 17.08
CA ARG A 297 -17.32 7.69 15.62
C ARG A 297 -18.22 6.67 14.91
N LYS A 298 -19.09 6.02 15.68
CA LYS A 298 -20.10 5.10 15.17
C LYS A 298 -21.35 5.84 14.70
#